data_3a50a1340e1c89be6831902459aac9a5
#
_entry.id   3a50a1340e1c89be6831902459aac9a5
#
_cell.length_a   1.000
_cell.length_b   1.000
_cell.length_c   1.000
_cell.angle_alpha   90.00
_cell.angle_beta   90.00
_cell.angle_gamma   90.00
#
_symmetry.space_group_name_H-M   'P 1'
#
loop_
_entity.id
_entity.type
_entity.pdbx_description
1 polymer ?
#
loop_
_entity_poly.entity_id
_entity_poly.type
_entity_poly.pdbx_seq_one_letter_code
_entity_poly.pdbx_strand_id
1 'polypeptide(L)'
;MPHKRNPIRSERISGLARVLRGYTVAALENMALWHERDISHSSVERMMLPDCSVTLHFMLREMTEVVRGLGVYPENMNRNLNLYGGVVFSQRVLLALVESGLSREEAYRIVQRHAHSAWNCEGGDFRANLAADPEVSQRLTPAQLQECFATDLHRAHLDVIWQRLGI
;
A
#
# COMPACT_ATOMS: atom_id res chain seq x y z
N MET A 1 2.85 -30.18 3.14
CA MET A 1 3.60 -30.07 1.86
C MET A 1 4.92 -29.35 2.12
N PRO A 2 6.08 -29.94 1.80
CA PRO A 2 7.39 -29.39 2.21
C PRO A 2 7.74 -28.02 1.61
N HIS A 3 7.13 -27.67 0.48
CA HIS A 3 7.34 -26.40 -0.22
C HIS A 3 6.38 -25.27 0.22
N LYS A 4 5.36 -25.59 1.01
CA LYS A 4 4.36 -24.62 1.44
C LYS A 4 4.93 -23.76 2.58
N ARG A 5 4.89 -22.44 2.40
CA ARG A 5 5.28 -21.44 3.40
C ARG A 5 4.06 -20.60 3.74
N ASN A 6 3.53 -20.82 4.95
CA ASN A 6 2.40 -20.02 5.44
C ASN A 6 2.93 -18.84 6.27
N PRO A 7 2.33 -17.65 6.17
CA PRO A 7 2.67 -16.49 7.01
C PRO A 7 2.03 -16.61 8.40
N ILE A 8 2.32 -17.72 9.11
CA ILE A 8 1.65 -18.11 10.37
C ILE A 8 1.70 -17.00 11.43
N ARG A 9 2.85 -16.29 11.55
CA ARG A 9 2.99 -15.20 12.53
C ARG A 9 2.05 -14.04 12.23
N SER A 10 2.01 -13.60 10.98
CA SER A 10 1.12 -12.50 10.54
C SER A 10 -0.36 -12.89 10.64
N GLU A 11 -0.70 -14.13 10.28
CA GLU A 11 -2.06 -14.66 10.43
C GLU A 11 -2.49 -14.70 11.89
N ARG A 12 -1.60 -15.12 12.79
CA ARG A 12 -1.85 -15.12 14.25
C ARG A 12 -2.09 -13.72 14.78
N ILE A 13 -1.26 -12.75 14.41
CA ILE A 13 -1.44 -11.34 14.77
C ILE A 13 -2.80 -10.83 14.30
N SER A 14 -3.17 -11.10 13.05
CA SER A 14 -4.47 -10.71 12.49
C SER A 14 -5.65 -11.36 13.23
N GLY A 15 -5.51 -12.60 13.67
CA GLY A 15 -6.50 -13.31 14.48
C GLY A 15 -6.65 -12.67 15.87
N LEU A 16 -5.54 -12.42 16.56
CA LEU A 16 -5.54 -11.83 17.91
C LEU A 16 -6.06 -10.39 17.91
N ALA A 17 -5.87 -9.63 16.82
CA ALA A 17 -6.45 -8.31 16.69
C ALA A 17 -7.99 -8.32 16.75
N ARG A 18 -8.64 -9.41 16.34
CA ARG A 18 -10.12 -9.55 16.48
C ARG A 18 -10.52 -9.71 17.93
N VAL A 19 -9.73 -10.44 18.73
CA VAL A 19 -9.96 -10.60 20.18
C VAL A 19 -9.86 -9.25 20.88
N LEU A 20 -8.81 -8.47 20.59
CA LEU A 20 -8.65 -7.13 21.18
C LEU A 20 -9.80 -6.19 20.82
N ARG A 21 -10.29 -6.26 19.57
CA ARG A 21 -11.50 -5.48 19.20
C ARG A 21 -12.74 -5.91 20.00
N GLY A 22 -12.90 -7.20 20.29
CA GLY A 22 -13.97 -7.68 21.16
C GLY A 22 -13.90 -7.08 22.55
N TYR A 23 -12.72 -7.03 23.16
CA TYR A 23 -12.51 -6.38 24.46
C TYR A 23 -12.75 -4.86 24.42
N THR A 24 -12.51 -4.21 23.28
CA THR A 24 -12.78 -2.78 23.12
C THR A 24 -14.26 -2.45 23.34
N VAL A 25 -15.17 -3.32 22.92
CA VAL A 25 -16.62 -3.14 23.15
C VAL A 25 -16.92 -3.12 24.64
N ALA A 26 -16.41 -4.09 25.39
CA ALA A 26 -16.58 -4.13 26.84
C ALA A 26 -15.96 -2.90 27.53
N ALA A 27 -14.82 -2.41 27.05
CA ALA A 27 -14.20 -1.18 27.56
C ALA A 27 -15.07 0.06 27.32
N LEU A 28 -15.69 0.16 26.13
CA LEU A 28 -16.57 1.27 25.78
C LEU A 28 -17.87 1.25 26.62
N GLU A 29 -18.41 0.07 26.92
CA GLU A 29 -19.57 -0.07 27.80
C GLU A 29 -19.27 0.36 29.23
N ASN A 30 -18.02 0.21 29.71
CA ASN A 30 -17.58 0.69 31.02
C ASN A 30 -17.46 2.23 31.09
N MET A 31 -17.62 2.96 29.99
CA MET A 31 -17.63 4.44 30.04
C MET A 31 -18.92 5.00 30.63
N ALA A 32 -20.02 4.26 30.55
CA ALA A 32 -21.29 4.64 31.15
C ALA A 32 -21.25 4.38 32.67
N LEU A 33 -21.38 5.43 33.46
CA LEU A 33 -21.40 5.34 34.93
C LEU A 33 -22.84 5.41 35.43
N TRP A 34 -23.21 4.46 36.32
CA TRP A 34 -24.41 4.53 37.13
C TRP A 34 -24.08 5.27 38.41
N HIS A 35 -24.70 6.43 38.63
CA HIS A 35 -24.29 7.39 39.69
C HIS A 35 -22.82 7.84 39.50
N GLU A 36 -22.01 7.79 40.56
CA GLU A 36 -20.61 8.20 40.49
C GLU A 36 -19.64 7.07 40.11
N ARG A 37 -20.04 5.84 40.38
CA ARG A 37 -19.25 4.63 40.11
C ARG A 37 -20.12 3.38 40.14
N ASP A 38 -19.79 2.45 39.25
CA ASP A 38 -20.40 1.13 39.18
C ASP A 38 -19.34 0.05 39.40
N ILE A 39 -19.60 -0.87 40.36
CA ILE A 39 -18.68 -1.97 40.66
C ILE A 39 -18.69 -3.05 39.55
N SER A 40 -19.68 -3.05 38.67
CA SER A 40 -19.74 -3.94 37.51
C SER A 40 -18.51 -3.81 36.60
N HIS A 41 -17.93 -2.61 36.49
CA HIS A 41 -16.70 -2.34 35.74
C HIS A 41 -15.53 -3.19 36.24
N SER A 42 -15.39 -3.37 37.57
CA SER A 42 -14.26 -4.09 38.16
C SER A 42 -14.17 -5.54 37.69
N SER A 43 -15.30 -6.21 37.47
CA SER A 43 -15.32 -7.59 37.00
C SER A 43 -14.85 -7.70 35.53
N VAL A 44 -15.24 -6.76 34.71
CA VAL A 44 -14.83 -6.67 33.29
C VAL A 44 -13.35 -6.33 33.19
N GLU A 45 -12.91 -5.31 33.91
CA GLU A 45 -11.51 -4.82 33.84
C GLU A 45 -10.50 -5.85 34.31
N ARG A 46 -10.85 -6.67 35.31
CA ARG A 46 -9.99 -7.76 35.80
C ARG A 46 -9.65 -8.81 34.73
N MET A 47 -10.55 -9.03 33.81
CA MET A 47 -10.32 -9.94 32.69
C MET A 47 -9.69 -9.18 31.50
N MET A 48 -10.29 -8.08 31.11
CA MET A 48 -9.95 -7.37 29.91
C MET A 48 -8.53 -6.76 29.96
N LEU A 49 -8.17 -6.05 31.03
CA LEU A 49 -6.89 -5.33 31.08
C LEU A 49 -5.66 -6.26 31.06
N PRO A 50 -5.59 -7.34 31.86
CA PRO A 50 -4.48 -8.29 31.79
C PRO A 50 -4.41 -8.97 30.43
N ASP A 51 -5.53 -9.47 29.92
CA ASP A 51 -5.57 -10.22 28.68
C ASP A 51 -5.20 -9.33 27.47
N CYS A 52 -5.71 -8.10 27.43
CA CYS A 52 -5.33 -7.13 26.40
C CYS A 52 -3.84 -6.82 26.45
N SER A 53 -3.30 -6.57 27.66
CA SER A 53 -1.88 -6.20 27.83
C SER A 53 -0.95 -7.33 27.40
N VAL A 54 -1.22 -8.56 27.84
CA VAL A 54 -0.43 -9.73 27.47
C VAL A 54 -0.53 -10.03 25.97
N THR A 55 -1.75 -9.99 25.44
CA THR A 55 -2.00 -10.24 24.02
C THR A 55 -1.30 -9.19 23.15
N LEU A 56 -1.44 -7.92 23.49
CA LEU A 56 -0.79 -6.83 22.74
C LEU A 56 0.73 -6.95 22.80
N HIS A 57 1.30 -7.23 23.99
CA HIS A 57 2.73 -7.44 24.13
C HIS A 57 3.23 -8.59 23.26
N PHE A 58 2.52 -9.72 23.26
CA PHE A 58 2.85 -10.84 22.39
C PHE A 58 2.81 -10.47 20.91
N MET A 59 1.74 -9.78 20.48
CA MET A 59 1.59 -9.34 19.08
C MET A 59 2.71 -8.41 18.64
N LEU A 60 3.10 -7.46 19.51
CA LEU A 60 4.20 -6.53 19.21
C LEU A 60 5.55 -7.25 19.11
N ARG A 61 5.82 -8.22 19.98
CA ARG A 61 7.03 -9.06 19.87
C ARG A 61 7.04 -9.86 18.56
N GLU A 62 5.95 -10.55 18.25
CA GLU A 62 5.84 -11.32 17.01
C GLU A 62 6.01 -10.42 15.77
N MET A 63 5.41 -9.23 15.78
CA MET A 63 5.56 -8.28 14.67
C MET A 63 6.99 -7.77 14.55
N THR A 64 7.65 -7.50 15.67
CA THR A 64 9.07 -7.12 15.68
C THR A 64 9.95 -8.18 15.01
N GLU A 65 9.71 -9.47 15.31
CA GLU A 65 10.45 -10.56 14.69
C GLU A 65 10.13 -10.71 13.20
N VAL A 66 8.88 -10.45 12.78
CA VAL A 66 8.49 -10.45 11.36
C VAL A 66 9.24 -9.34 10.62
N VAL A 67 9.25 -8.12 11.17
CA VAL A 67 9.93 -6.96 10.54
C VAL A 67 11.44 -7.16 10.52
N ARG A 68 12.03 -7.65 11.62
CA ARG A 68 13.48 -7.92 11.70
C ARG A 68 13.94 -8.99 10.71
N GLY A 69 13.11 -10.00 10.48
CA GLY A 69 13.39 -11.10 9.54
C GLY A 69 12.87 -10.88 8.12
N LEU A 70 12.43 -9.66 7.78
CA LEU A 70 11.85 -9.36 6.47
C LEU A 70 12.89 -9.49 5.36
N GLY A 71 12.66 -10.42 4.45
CA GLY A 71 13.45 -10.55 3.22
C GLY A 71 12.97 -9.54 2.17
N VAL A 72 13.87 -8.65 1.77
CA VAL A 72 13.60 -7.67 0.71
C VAL A 72 14.41 -8.05 -0.52
N TYR A 73 13.76 -8.10 -1.68
CA TYR A 73 14.35 -8.47 -2.96
C TYR A 73 14.23 -7.31 -3.98
N PRO A 74 15.08 -6.28 -3.91
CA PRO A 74 14.94 -5.06 -4.71
C PRO A 74 14.93 -5.32 -6.21
N GLU A 75 15.74 -6.27 -6.69
CA GLU A 75 15.79 -6.63 -8.11
C GLU A 75 14.45 -7.21 -8.60
N ASN A 76 13.84 -8.09 -7.79
CA ASN A 76 12.52 -8.65 -8.12
C ASN A 76 11.44 -7.58 -8.06
N MET A 77 11.51 -6.68 -7.09
CA MET A 77 10.58 -5.55 -6.98
C MET A 77 10.68 -4.65 -8.21
N ASN A 78 11.89 -4.29 -8.62
CA ASN A 78 12.13 -3.48 -9.80
C ASN A 78 11.68 -4.18 -11.09
N ARG A 79 11.97 -5.47 -11.23
CA ARG A 79 11.48 -6.27 -12.36
C ARG A 79 9.96 -6.28 -12.43
N ASN A 80 9.28 -6.44 -11.30
CA ASN A 80 7.81 -6.47 -11.25
C ASN A 80 7.21 -5.08 -11.55
N LEU A 81 7.84 -4.01 -11.07
CA LEU A 81 7.43 -2.64 -11.35
C LEU A 81 7.52 -2.31 -12.85
N ASN A 82 8.54 -2.82 -13.52
CA ASN A 82 8.78 -2.59 -14.94
C ASN A 82 8.16 -3.66 -15.86
N LEU A 83 7.36 -4.56 -15.30
CA LEU A 83 6.64 -5.54 -16.10
C LEU A 83 5.78 -4.81 -17.15
N TYR A 84 5.80 -5.29 -18.38
CA TYR A 84 5.14 -4.65 -19.53
C TYR A 84 5.60 -3.20 -19.81
N GLY A 85 6.88 -2.87 -19.55
CA GLY A 85 7.45 -1.55 -19.82
C GLY A 85 6.78 -0.42 -19.06
N GLY A 86 6.34 -0.69 -17.83
CA GLY A 86 5.81 0.32 -16.93
C GLY A 86 4.33 0.66 -17.11
N VAL A 87 3.48 -0.25 -17.56
CA VAL A 87 2.00 -0.06 -17.64
C VAL A 87 1.41 0.43 -16.30
N VAL A 88 2.04 0.12 -15.18
CA VAL A 88 1.63 0.61 -13.85
C VAL A 88 1.58 2.14 -13.76
N PHE A 89 2.33 2.86 -14.60
CA PHE A 89 2.36 4.32 -14.66
C PHE A 89 1.34 4.92 -15.65
N SER A 90 0.48 4.11 -16.26
CA SER A 90 -0.49 4.54 -17.30
C SER A 90 -1.39 5.70 -16.84
N GLN A 91 -1.80 5.72 -15.57
CA GLN A 91 -2.59 6.82 -15.01
C GLN A 91 -1.84 8.15 -15.02
N ARG A 92 -0.54 8.15 -14.78
CA ARG A 92 0.27 9.38 -14.80
C ARG A 92 0.41 9.93 -16.21
N VAL A 93 0.63 9.05 -17.19
CA VAL A 93 0.68 9.44 -18.61
C VAL A 93 -0.65 10.02 -19.06
N LEU A 94 -1.77 9.41 -18.63
CA LEU A 94 -3.11 9.92 -18.90
C LEU A 94 -3.28 11.36 -18.39
N LEU A 95 -2.90 11.60 -17.13
CA LEU A 95 -3.01 12.93 -16.52
C LEU A 95 -2.12 13.94 -17.21
N ALA A 96 -0.88 13.61 -17.56
CA ALA A 96 0.03 14.49 -18.27
C ALA A 96 -0.52 14.87 -19.66
N LEU A 97 -1.15 13.92 -20.37
CA LEU A 97 -1.81 14.20 -21.64
C LEU A 97 -3.02 15.13 -21.49
N VAL A 98 -3.80 14.97 -20.42
CA VAL A 98 -4.92 15.89 -20.12
C VAL A 98 -4.40 17.29 -19.78
N GLU A 99 -3.34 17.40 -18.99
CA GLU A 99 -2.68 18.67 -18.67
C GLU A 99 -2.10 19.36 -19.91
N SER A 100 -1.72 18.61 -20.94
CA SER A 100 -1.28 19.14 -22.23
C SER A 100 -2.42 19.66 -23.12
N GLY A 101 -3.68 19.56 -22.67
CA GLY A 101 -4.87 20.08 -23.33
C GLY A 101 -5.71 19.07 -24.08
N LEU A 102 -5.44 17.75 -23.94
CA LEU A 102 -6.36 16.73 -24.47
C LEU A 102 -7.58 16.55 -23.56
N SER A 103 -8.71 16.19 -24.17
CA SER A 103 -9.84 15.69 -23.38
C SER A 103 -9.46 14.38 -22.65
N ARG A 104 -10.13 14.13 -21.52
CA ARG A 104 -9.90 12.88 -20.77
C ARG A 104 -10.15 11.63 -21.61
N GLU A 105 -11.13 11.67 -22.49
CA GLU A 105 -11.51 10.56 -23.36
C GLU A 105 -10.46 10.27 -24.43
N GLU A 106 -9.92 11.32 -25.06
CA GLU A 106 -8.83 11.19 -26.02
C GLU A 106 -7.56 10.66 -25.37
N ALA A 107 -7.15 11.24 -24.25
CA ALA A 107 -5.99 10.78 -23.48
C ALA A 107 -6.16 9.32 -23.04
N TYR A 108 -7.35 8.94 -22.58
CA TYR A 108 -7.65 7.56 -22.19
C TYR A 108 -7.51 6.60 -23.37
N ARG A 109 -8.05 6.94 -24.53
CA ARG A 109 -7.98 6.12 -25.74
C ARG A 109 -6.53 5.87 -26.17
N ILE A 110 -5.68 6.90 -26.16
CA ILE A 110 -4.26 6.79 -26.50
C ILE A 110 -3.57 5.85 -25.51
N VAL A 111 -3.69 6.12 -24.22
CA VAL A 111 -3.03 5.33 -23.16
C VAL A 111 -3.49 3.88 -23.17
N GLN A 112 -4.79 3.62 -23.33
CA GLN A 112 -5.35 2.27 -23.37
C GLN A 112 -4.81 1.47 -24.57
N ARG A 113 -4.73 2.08 -25.75
CA ARG A 113 -4.19 1.44 -26.95
C ARG A 113 -2.78 0.91 -26.70
N HIS A 114 -1.90 1.74 -26.13
CA HIS A 114 -0.51 1.37 -25.86
C HIS A 114 -0.36 0.39 -24.67
N ALA A 115 -1.19 0.55 -23.64
CA ALA A 115 -1.21 -0.38 -22.54
C ALA A 115 -1.64 -1.80 -22.96
N HIS A 116 -2.68 -1.91 -23.77
CA HIS A 116 -3.14 -3.20 -24.32
C HIS A 116 -2.10 -3.81 -25.27
N SER A 117 -1.44 -2.99 -26.10
CA SER A 117 -0.37 -3.47 -26.96
C SER A 117 0.80 -4.04 -26.16
N ALA A 118 1.23 -3.34 -25.10
CA ALA A 118 2.29 -3.82 -24.22
C ALA A 118 1.89 -5.08 -23.44
N TRP A 119 0.63 -5.17 -23.03
CA TRP A 119 0.12 -6.32 -22.26
C TRP A 119 0.01 -7.59 -23.11
N ASN A 120 -0.42 -7.46 -24.35
CA ASN A 120 -0.71 -8.59 -25.25
C ASN A 120 0.53 -9.12 -25.99
N CYS A 121 1.66 -8.42 -25.95
CA CYS A 121 2.91 -8.82 -26.58
C CYS A 121 3.91 -9.36 -25.56
N GLU A 122 4.49 -10.51 -25.83
CA GLU A 122 5.61 -11.02 -25.06
C GLU A 122 6.80 -10.03 -25.17
N GLY A 123 7.26 -9.48 -24.03
CA GLY A 123 8.27 -8.41 -24.02
C GLY A 123 7.74 -7.02 -24.39
N GLY A 124 6.43 -6.80 -24.34
CA GLY A 124 5.82 -5.50 -24.62
C GLY A 124 6.36 -4.39 -23.72
N ASP A 125 6.63 -3.23 -24.30
CA ASP A 125 7.15 -2.05 -23.61
C ASP A 125 6.21 -0.86 -23.81
N PHE A 126 5.42 -0.58 -22.77
CA PHE A 126 4.47 0.53 -22.78
C PHE A 126 5.14 1.89 -22.97
N ARG A 127 6.29 2.11 -22.34
CA ARG A 127 7.03 3.37 -22.42
C ARG A 127 7.59 3.58 -23.82
N ALA A 128 8.19 2.55 -24.41
CA ALA A 128 8.70 2.62 -25.77
C ALA A 128 7.58 2.86 -26.79
N ASN A 129 6.44 2.20 -26.62
CA ASN A 129 5.26 2.39 -27.48
C ASN A 129 4.74 3.84 -27.44
N LEU A 130 4.67 4.45 -26.26
CA LEU A 130 4.27 5.85 -26.09
C LEU A 130 5.28 6.82 -26.70
N ALA A 131 6.58 6.56 -26.53
CA ALA A 131 7.64 7.42 -27.06
C ALA A 131 7.67 7.43 -28.59
N ALA A 132 7.24 6.34 -29.22
CA ALA A 132 7.16 6.21 -30.68
C ALA A 132 5.87 6.80 -31.28
N ASP A 133 4.88 7.15 -30.46
CA ASP A 133 3.60 7.65 -30.95
C ASP A 133 3.64 9.17 -31.27
N PRO A 134 3.34 9.58 -32.51
CA PRO A 134 3.24 10.98 -32.86
C PRO A 134 2.18 11.78 -32.06
N GLU A 135 1.06 11.14 -31.68
CA GLU A 135 0.01 11.79 -30.87
C GLU A 135 0.52 12.15 -29.49
N VAL A 136 1.44 11.33 -28.94
CA VAL A 136 2.07 11.59 -27.62
C VAL A 136 3.20 12.61 -27.77
N SER A 137 4.10 12.43 -28.75
CA SER A 137 5.30 13.28 -28.92
C SER A 137 4.96 14.72 -29.32
N GLN A 138 3.81 14.99 -29.92
CA GLN A 138 3.29 16.34 -30.18
C GLN A 138 2.80 17.04 -28.90
N ARG A 139 2.52 16.30 -27.83
CA ARG A 139 1.92 16.82 -26.60
C ARG A 139 2.87 16.83 -25.41
N LEU A 140 3.71 15.80 -25.33
CA LEU A 140 4.67 15.64 -24.24
C LEU A 140 6.09 15.62 -24.80
N THR A 141 6.95 16.40 -24.20
CA THR A 141 8.39 16.29 -24.46
C THR A 141 8.93 14.96 -23.92
N PRO A 142 10.08 14.47 -24.45
CA PRO A 142 10.70 13.25 -23.90
C PRO A 142 10.97 13.33 -22.38
N ALA A 143 11.29 14.52 -21.86
CA ALA A 143 11.53 14.74 -20.44
C ALA A 143 10.23 14.59 -19.64
N GLN A 144 9.12 15.19 -20.07
CA GLN A 144 7.80 15.06 -19.42
C GLN A 144 7.29 13.62 -19.45
N LEU A 145 7.47 12.93 -20.58
CA LEU A 145 7.11 11.52 -20.67
C LEU A 145 7.97 10.69 -19.71
N GLN A 146 9.27 10.95 -19.62
CA GLN A 146 10.15 10.25 -18.65
C GLN A 146 9.74 10.50 -17.22
N GLU A 147 9.34 11.69 -16.87
CA GLU A 147 8.86 12.04 -15.53
C GLU A 147 7.63 11.23 -15.12
N CYS A 148 6.76 10.89 -16.06
CA CYS A 148 5.61 10.02 -15.79
C CYS A 148 6.00 8.65 -15.22
N PHE A 149 7.22 8.17 -15.50
CA PHE A 149 7.73 6.88 -15.03
C PHE A 149 8.65 7.00 -13.81
N ALA A 150 8.83 8.20 -13.27
CA ALA A 150 9.63 8.40 -12.07
C ALA A 150 8.88 7.94 -10.81
N THR A 151 9.57 7.21 -9.91
CA THR A 151 9.00 6.72 -8.65
C THR A 151 9.09 7.74 -7.52
N ASP A 152 9.92 8.77 -7.66
CA ASP A 152 10.26 9.73 -6.61
C ASP A 152 9.06 10.56 -6.14
N LEU A 153 8.10 10.83 -7.02
CA LEU A 153 6.88 11.54 -6.64
C LEU A 153 6.06 10.81 -5.56
N HIS A 154 6.09 9.47 -5.55
CA HIS A 154 5.42 8.69 -4.52
C HIS A 154 6.11 8.76 -3.16
N ARG A 155 7.35 9.29 -3.12
CA ARG A 155 8.18 9.44 -1.92
C ARG A 155 8.31 10.89 -1.44
N ALA A 156 7.71 11.85 -2.14
CA ALA A 156 7.88 13.28 -1.89
C ALA A 156 7.55 13.73 -0.46
N HIS A 157 6.72 12.96 0.27
CA HIS A 157 6.32 13.28 1.64
C HIS A 157 6.90 12.35 2.71
N LEU A 158 7.79 11.42 2.34
CA LEU A 158 8.39 10.49 3.30
C LEU A 158 9.24 11.22 4.34
N ASP A 159 9.97 12.24 3.96
CA ASP A 159 10.82 13.02 4.87
C ASP A 159 10.01 13.64 6.02
N VAL A 160 8.78 14.10 5.74
CA VAL A 160 7.88 14.62 6.79
C VAL A 160 7.50 13.52 7.79
N ILE A 161 7.33 12.29 7.32
CA ILE A 161 7.01 11.15 8.17
C ILE A 161 8.22 10.79 9.03
N TRP A 162 9.41 10.71 8.42
CA TRP A 162 10.66 10.39 9.13
C TRP A 162 10.97 11.41 10.21
N GLN A 163 10.84 12.71 9.91
CA GLN A 163 11.01 13.77 10.88
C GLN A 163 10.07 13.65 12.08
N ARG A 164 8.79 13.30 11.85
CA ARG A 164 7.81 13.08 12.92
C ARG A 164 8.15 11.88 13.81
N LEU A 165 8.80 10.88 13.24
CA LEU A 165 9.23 9.68 13.96
C LEU A 165 10.60 9.85 14.63
N GLY A 166 11.31 10.95 14.38
CA GLY A 166 12.66 11.21 14.92
C GLY A 166 13.75 10.33 14.28
N ILE A 167 13.58 9.90 13.03
CA ILE A 167 14.53 9.07 12.25
C ILE A 167 14.84 9.71 10.92
#